data_820d32b6c2e37ab5d8ab2e9f8f9932a6
#
_entry.id   820d32b6c2e37ab5d8ab2e9f8f9932a6
#
_cell.length_a   1.000
_cell.length_b   1.000
_cell.length_c   1.000
_cell.angle_alpha   90.00
_cell.angle_beta   90.00
_cell.angle_gamma   90.00
#
_symmetry.space_group_name_H-M   'P 1'
#
loop_
_entity.id
_entity.type
_entity.pdbx_description
1 polymer ?
#
loop_
_entity_poly.entity_id
_entity_poly.type
_entity_poly.pdbx_seq_one_letter_code
_entity_poly.pdbx_strand_id
1 'polypeptide(L)'
;HIDITASTLHLAGISIPGWMQGKSFLQTQATRSEVYFARDRCDWTLDKIRGLTDGKYKYIKNYMPERSHMQSNYRDNWPEVIQAKLLYKQGKLNADQARFFAPTRPPEELYDLL
;
A
#
# COMPACT_ATOMS: atom_id res chain seq x y z
N HIS A 1 -3.47 3.94 -9.87
CA HIS A 1 -3.57 5.40 -10.20
C HIS A 1 -3.34 5.71 -11.67
N ILE A 2 -2.48 4.95 -12.39
CA ILE A 2 -2.18 5.21 -13.81
C ILE A 2 -3.42 5.15 -14.71
N ASP A 3 -4.43 4.39 -14.33
CA ASP A 3 -5.66 4.21 -15.10
C ASP A 3 -6.64 5.39 -14.97
N ILE A 4 -6.51 6.22 -13.93
CA ILE A 4 -7.37 7.38 -13.72
C ILE A 4 -7.25 8.37 -14.87
N THR A 5 -6.03 8.76 -15.25
CA THR A 5 -5.79 9.70 -16.35
C THR A 5 -6.32 9.14 -17.68
N ALA A 6 -6.07 7.86 -17.96
CA ALA A 6 -6.61 7.22 -19.16
C ALA A 6 -8.15 7.22 -19.17
N SER A 7 -8.78 6.97 -18.02
CA SER A 7 -10.25 7.02 -17.89
C SER A 7 -10.80 8.43 -18.05
N THR A 8 -10.09 9.44 -17.54
CA THR A 8 -10.48 10.86 -17.72
C THR A 8 -10.44 11.27 -19.20
N LEU A 9 -9.38 10.89 -19.93
CA LEU A 9 -9.30 11.13 -21.37
C LEU A 9 -10.45 10.46 -22.12
N HIS A 10 -10.75 9.20 -21.77
CA HIS A 10 -11.87 8.47 -22.35
C HIS A 10 -13.21 9.18 -22.11
N LEU A 11 -13.47 9.63 -20.87
CA LEU A 11 -14.69 10.40 -20.54
C LEU A 11 -14.79 11.70 -21.33
N ALA A 12 -13.68 12.35 -21.61
CA ALA A 12 -13.60 13.58 -22.39
C ALA A 12 -13.70 13.34 -23.90
N GLY A 13 -13.84 12.09 -24.37
CA GLY A 13 -13.84 11.75 -25.80
C GLY A 13 -12.47 11.90 -26.46
N ILE A 14 -11.40 11.97 -25.69
CA ILE A 14 -10.02 12.13 -26.18
C ILE A 14 -9.36 10.75 -26.29
N SER A 15 -8.72 10.49 -27.44
CA SER A 15 -7.98 9.25 -27.65
C SER A 15 -6.84 9.10 -26.64
N ILE A 16 -6.73 7.93 -26.01
CA ILE A 16 -5.64 7.63 -25.08
C ILE A 16 -4.35 7.45 -25.91
N PRO A 17 -3.29 8.25 -25.66
CA PRO A 17 -2.03 8.13 -26.38
C PRO A 17 -1.39 6.74 -26.25
N GLY A 18 -0.82 6.21 -27.33
CA GLY A 18 -0.23 4.86 -27.36
C GLY A 18 0.96 4.64 -26.40
N TRP A 19 1.64 5.72 -25.97
CA TRP A 19 2.71 5.67 -24.97
C TRP A 19 2.21 5.57 -23.53
N MET A 20 0.89 5.80 -23.29
CA MET A 20 0.31 5.77 -21.96
C MET A 20 0.07 4.33 -21.50
N GLN A 21 0.63 3.94 -20.37
CA GLN A 21 0.47 2.60 -19.81
C GLN A 21 -0.88 2.40 -19.12
N GLY A 22 -1.57 3.49 -18.75
CA GLY A 22 -2.90 3.48 -18.15
C GLY A 22 -3.96 2.98 -19.13
N LYS A 23 -4.94 2.23 -18.63
CA LYS A 23 -6.10 1.76 -19.38
C LYS A 23 -7.35 2.34 -18.77
N SER A 24 -8.32 2.74 -19.60
CA SER A 24 -9.61 3.20 -19.08
C SER A 24 -10.38 2.03 -18.47
N PHE A 25 -10.69 2.12 -17.18
CA PHE A 25 -11.54 1.14 -16.48
C PHE A 25 -13.04 1.28 -16.85
N LEU A 26 -13.39 2.25 -17.69
CA LEU A 26 -14.73 2.42 -18.24
C LEU A 26 -14.96 1.58 -19.51
N GLN A 27 -13.91 0.99 -20.05
CA GLN A 27 -13.99 0.06 -21.17
C GLN A 27 -14.14 -1.37 -20.64
N THR A 28 -15.16 -2.07 -21.10
CA THR A 28 -15.51 -3.44 -20.67
C THR A 28 -14.40 -4.49 -20.85
N GLN A 29 -13.39 -4.22 -21.67
CA GLN A 29 -12.27 -5.13 -21.96
C GLN A 29 -10.95 -4.74 -21.27
N ALA A 30 -10.93 -3.69 -20.44
CA ALA A 30 -9.71 -3.13 -19.87
C ALA A 30 -9.39 -3.64 -18.45
N THR A 31 -9.79 -4.87 -18.13
CA THR A 31 -9.46 -5.47 -16.84
C THR A 31 -7.97 -5.79 -16.75
N ARG A 32 -7.36 -5.45 -15.62
CA ARG A 32 -6.03 -5.91 -15.26
C ARG A 32 -6.15 -7.23 -14.50
N SER A 33 -5.32 -8.19 -14.86
CA SER A 33 -5.20 -9.44 -14.10
C SER A 33 -4.48 -9.23 -12.77
N GLU A 34 -3.56 -8.24 -12.74
CA GLU A 34 -2.80 -7.93 -11.53
C GLU A 34 -2.55 -6.42 -11.41
N VAL A 35 -2.37 -5.97 -10.17
CA VAL A 35 -2.00 -4.60 -9.83
C VAL A 35 -0.74 -4.61 -8.97
N TYR A 36 0.27 -3.87 -9.41
CA TYR A 36 1.55 -3.72 -8.70
C TYR A 36 1.53 -2.47 -7.84
N PHE A 37 2.20 -2.54 -6.70
CA PHE A 37 2.42 -1.40 -5.82
C PHE A 37 3.83 -1.39 -5.24
N ALA A 38 4.29 -0.20 -4.89
CA ALA A 38 5.63 0.02 -4.36
C ALA A 38 5.61 1.13 -3.31
N ARG A 39 6.53 1.02 -2.36
CA ARG A 39 6.86 2.07 -1.41
C ARG A 39 8.37 2.09 -1.23
N ASP A 40 9.01 3.24 -1.45
CA ASP A 40 10.44 3.45 -1.23
C ASP A 40 10.68 4.47 -0.10
N ARG A 41 9.70 5.31 0.18
CA ARG A 41 9.77 6.32 1.24
C ARG A 41 8.37 6.69 1.73
N CYS A 42 8.27 7.07 2.99
CA CYS A 42 7.13 7.80 3.53
C CYS A 42 7.69 8.98 4.32
N ASP A 43 7.47 10.20 3.85
CA ASP A 43 8.07 11.43 4.37
C ASP A 43 9.61 11.32 4.40
N TRP A 44 10.21 11.47 5.58
CA TRP A 44 11.66 11.33 5.80
C TRP A 44 12.12 9.88 6.01
N THR A 45 11.19 8.94 6.23
CA THR A 45 11.55 7.55 6.51
C THR A 45 11.72 6.75 5.22
N LEU A 46 12.92 6.20 5.06
CA LEU A 46 13.25 5.31 3.95
C LEU A 46 12.66 3.92 4.20
N ASP A 47 12.12 3.32 3.16
CA ASP A 47 11.64 1.94 3.15
C ASP A 47 11.89 1.32 1.78
N LYS A 48 11.65 0.02 1.62
CA LYS A 48 11.60 -0.63 0.32
C LYS A 48 10.62 -1.80 0.37
N ILE A 49 9.45 -1.57 -0.21
CA ILE A 49 8.38 -2.57 -0.30
C ILE A 49 7.97 -2.71 -1.75
N ARG A 50 7.69 -3.94 -2.16
CA ARG A 50 7.06 -4.27 -3.44
C ARG A 50 5.92 -5.22 -3.18
N GLY A 51 4.89 -5.12 -3.98
CA GLY A 51 3.80 -6.07 -3.89
C GLY A 51 2.95 -6.08 -5.13
N LEU A 52 2.10 -7.08 -5.19
CA LEU A 52 1.12 -7.27 -6.24
C LEU A 52 -0.17 -7.88 -5.66
N THR A 53 -1.25 -7.70 -6.37
CA THR A 53 -2.51 -8.39 -6.10
C THR A 53 -3.18 -8.76 -7.43
N ASP A 54 -3.80 -9.94 -7.46
CA ASP A 54 -4.67 -10.40 -8.54
C ASP A 54 -6.17 -10.25 -8.20
N GLY A 55 -6.47 -9.62 -7.06
CA GLY A 55 -7.83 -9.43 -6.54
C GLY A 55 -8.24 -10.49 -5.54
N LYS A 56 -7.66 -11.69 -5.59
CA LYS A 56 -7.86 -12.76 -4.59
C LYS A 56 -6.71 -12.80 -3.60
N TYR A 57 -5.49 -12.80 -4.09
CA TYR A 57 -4.31 -12.83 -3.26
C TYR A 57 -3.58 -11.49 -3.31
N LYS A 58 -2.96 -11.13 -2.19
CA LYS A 58 -2.07 -9.98 -2.09
C LYS A 58 -0.73 -10.45 -1.54
N TYR A 59 0.31 -10.35 -2.35
CA TYR A 59 1.68 -10.64 -1.96
C TYR A 59 2.44 -9.35 -1.71
N ILE A 60 3.21 -9.33 -0.62
CA ILE A 60 4.08 -8.21 -0.23
C ILE A 60 5.49 -8.74 0.04
N LYS A 61 6.48 -8.10 -0.54
CA LYS A 61 7.89 -8.31 -0.22
C LYS A 61 8.46 -7.08 0.48
N ASN A 62 8.93 -7.28 1.70
CA ASN A 62 9.58 -6.28 2.54
C ASN A 62 11.10 -6.45 2.41
N TYR A 63 11.77 -5.51 1.74
CA TYR A 63 13.23 -5.56 1.56
C TYR A 63 14.01 -5.00 2.75
N MET A 64 13.31 -4.40 3.72
CA MET A 64 13.86 -3.89 4.97
C MET A 64 13.03 -4.45 6.15
N PRO A 65 13.07 -5.79 6.37
CA PRO A 65 12.24 -6.45 7.38
C PRO A 65 12.63 -6.09 8.82
N GLU A 66 13.84 -5.58 9.02
CA GLU A 66 14.32 -5.05 10.31
C GLU A 66 13.60 -3.78 10.76
N ARG A 67 12.70 -3.24 9.94
CA ARG A 67 11.92 -2.03 10.25
C ARG A 67 10.49 -2.36 10.61
N SER A 68 9.94 -1.60 11.54
CA SER A 68 8.51 -1.66 11.91
C SER A 68 7.61 -1.27 10.73
N HIS A 69 6.36 -1.73 10.72
CA HIS A 69 5.33 -1.17 9.83
C HIS A 69 5.03 0.29 10.19
N MET A 70 4.89 0.59 11.48
CA MET A 70 4.67 1.95 11.98
C MET A 70 6.01 2.65 12.17
N GLN A 71 6.50 3.25 11.09
CA GLN A 71 7.71 4.08 11.12
C GLN A 71 7.35 5.54 11.36
N SER A 72 8.36 6.32 11.80
CA SER A 72 8.19 7.76 12.02
C SER A 72 7.74 8.49 10.75
N ASN A 73 6.72 9.32 10.88
CA ASN A 73 6.14 10.10 9.79
C ASN A 73 5.42 11.34 10.34
N TYR A 74 4.88 12.18 9.44
CA TYR A 74 4.21 13.43 9.81
C TYR A 74 3.02 13.27 10.76
N ARG A 75 2.47 12.05 10.89
CA ARG A 75 1.33 11.77 11.78
C ARG A 75 1.74 11.43 13.21
N ASP A 76 3.04 11.41 13.53
CA ASP A 76 3.53 10.98 14.84
C ASP A 76 2.93 11.78 16.01
N ASN A 77 2.54 13.03 15.75
CA ASN A 77 1.93 13.92 16.72
C ASN A 77 0.37 13.91 16.71
N TRP A 78 -0.24 13.06 15.91
CA TRP A 78 -1.69 12.93 15.90
C TRP A 78 -2.16 12.20 17.17
N PRO A 79 -3.25 12.65 17.80
CA PRO A 79 -3.75 12.06 19.06
C PRO A 79 -3.95 10.54 18.96
N GLU A 80 -4.47 10.04 17.85
CA GLU A 80 -4.74 8.63 17.61
C GLU A 80 -3.44 7.82 17.57
N VAL A 81 -2.40 8.36 16.94
CA VAL A 81 -1.08 7.70 16.83
C VAL A 81 -0.38 7.67 18.19
N ILE A 82 -0.45 8.78 18.94
CA ILE A 82 0.08 8.86 20.30
C ILE A 82 -0.63 7.85 21.20
N GLN A 83 -1.95 7.80 21.14
CA GLN A 83 -2.75 6.86 21.93
C GLN A 83 -2.43 5.40 21.57
N ALA A 84 -2.32 5.08 20.29
CA ALA A 84 -1.98 3.72 19.84
C ALA A 84 -0.59 3.29 20.31
N LYS A 85 0.41 4.18 20.23
CA LYS A 85 1.76 3.93 20.76
C LYS A 85 1.75 3.70 22.27
N LEU A 86 0.92 4.45 23.02
CA LEU A 86 0.76 4.28 24.46
C LEU A 86 0.14 2.91 24.79
N LEU A 87 -0.94 2.54 24.11
CA LEU A 87 -1.60 1.25 24.29
C LEU A 87 -0.67 0.08 23.96
N TYR A 88 0.16 0.20 22.91
CA TYR A 88 1.18 -0.79 22.58
C TYR A 88 2.17 -0.97 23.73
N LYS A 89 2.72 0.14 24.27
CA LYS A 89 3.64 0.09 25.43
C LYS A 89 3.02 -0.52 26.68
N GLN A 90 1.70 -0.40 26.84
CA GLN A 90 0.94 -0.98 27.94
C GLN A 90 0.51 -2.43 27.71
N GLY A 91 0.81 -3.01 26.55
CA GLY A 91 0.38 -4.36 26.19
C GLY A 91 -1.15 -4.50 26.02
N LYS A 92 -1.86 -3.40 25.72
CA LYS A 92 -3.33 -3.36 25.60
C LYS A 92 -3.85 -3.52 24.19
N LEU A 93 -2.98 -3.67 23.21
CA LEU A 93 -3.37 -3.96 21.83
C LEU A 93 -3.57 -5.48 21.65
N ASN A 94 -4.51 -5.86 20.77
CA ASN A 94 -4.58 -7.24 20.32
C ASN A 94 -3.40 -7.61 19.41
N ALA A 95 -3.24 -8.88 19.07
CA ALA A 95 -2.10 -9.38 18.31
C ALA A 95 -1.94 -8.68 16.95
N ASP A 96 -3.02 -8.47 16.22
CA ASP A 96 -2.98 -7.83 14.90
C ASP A 96 -2.61 -6.36 14.98
N GLN A 97 -3.18 -5.63 15.95
CA GLN A 97 -2.83 -4.24 16.22
C GLN A 97 -1.37 -4.09 16.65
N ALA A 98 -0.89 -4.98 17.52
CA ALA A 98 0.48 -4.95 18.03
C ALA A 98 1.52 -5.20 16.92
N ARG A 99 1.20 -5.99 15.90
CA ARG A 99 2.07 -6.23 14.74
C ARG A 99 2.50 -4.94 14.04
N PHE A 100 1.65 -3.92 14.02
CA PHE A 100 1.99 -2.62 13.43
C PHE A 100 3.16 -1.91 14.11
N PHE A 101 3.32 -2.15 15.42
CA PHE A 101 4.33 -1.51 16.26
C PHE A 101 5.52 -2.44 16.56
N ALA A 102 5.46 -3.69 16.10
CA ALA A 102 6.58 -4.62 16.26
C ALA A 102 7.86 -4.03 15.65
N PRO A 103 9.04 -4.24 16.27
CA PRO A 103 10.30 -3.66 15.81
C PRO A 103 10.72 -4.17 14.43
N THR A 104 10.25 -5.36 14.07
CA THR A 104 10.50 -6.03 12.79
C THR A 104 9.18 -6.45 12.15
N ARG A 105 9.23 -6.79 10.87
CA ARG A 105 8.10 -7.32 10.11
C ARG A 105 8.54 -8.54 9.27
N PRO A 106 7.61 -9.40 8.82
CA PRO A 106 7.95 -10.51 7.95
C PRO A 106 8.64 -10.02 6.66
N PRO A 107 9.65 -10.75 6.15
CA PRO A 107 10.28 -10.41 4.87
C PRO A 107 9.31 -10.58 3.69
N GLU A 108 8.37 -11.50 3.82
CA GLU A 108 7.32 -11.77 2.82
C GLU A 108 5.98 -12.00 3.52
N GLU A 109 4.92 -11.53 2.88
CA GLU A 109 3.55 -11.65 3.38
C GLU A 109 2.62 -12.05 2.23
N LEU A 110 1.71 -12.99 2.48
CA LEU A 110 0.68 -13.40 1.54
C LEU A 110 -0.67 -13.36 2.27
N TYR A 111 -1.62 -12.63 1.67
CA TYR A 111 -2.98 -12.48 2.18
C TYR A 111 -3.98 -13.04 1.18
N ASP A 112 -4.95 -13.79 1.67
CA ASP A 112 -6.19 -14.11 0.96
C ASP A 112 -7.17 -12.97 1.24
N LEU A 113 -7.75 -12.37 0.20
CA LEU A 113 -8.62 -11.20 0.30
C LEU A 113 -10.12 -11.55 0.21
N LEU A 114 -10.46 -12.83 0.04
CA LEU A 114 -11.85 -13.32 -0.09
C LEU A 114 -12.32 -13.98 1.19
#